data_93b757d1f8f99ea0632027e57745e108
#
_entry.id   93b757d1f8f99ea0632027e57745e108
#
_cell.length_a   1.000
_cell.length_b   1.000
_cell.length_c   1.000
_cell.angle_alpha   90.00
_cell.angle_beta   90.00
_cell.angle_gamma   90.00
#
_symmetry.space_group_name_H-M   'P 1'
#
loop_
_entity.id
_entity.type
_entity.pdbx_description
1 polymer ?
#
loop_
_entity_poly.entity_id
_entity_poly.type
_entity_poly.pdbx_seq_one_letter_code
_entity_poly.pdbx_strand_id
1 'polypeptide(L)'
;VPAMTIEDLLKGSEQRLGLNHMSGSSGLKKQTYQVQVQFLENDFSPELLPGVILIIPSSVCSQWTNIHEKSRKVILKKIISSQIPGVFLSGSQHIPDFLYHLSEQNRIPFFASIYDEFLLESRLKGLLREKINQIIFMHGVLLNMFGRGILMKGDSGIGKTTLAMKLAQRGHVWVADDAIEIEKKDSHHLYARGHDRSRHLVDMKALGVWETRCVMKHGDLRDETILHMVIEYVEEYDVCQCSSLRKKESCDIMGVKVPYFELPVQGRGYIAESQIEYTIHAFLAKGEQS
;
A
#
# COMPACT_ATOMS: atom_id res chain seq x y z
N VAL A 1 17.45 -5.22 11.00
CA VAL A 1 16.45 -4.59 10.12
C VAL A 1 17.10 -4.45 8.75
N PRO A 2 16.49 -4.93 7.66
CA PRO A 2 17.07 -4.78 6.34
C PRO A 2 17.17 -3.28 6.02
N ALA A 3 18.38 -2.85 5.65
CA ALA A 3 18.63 -1.49 5.20
C ALA A 3 18.39 -1.42 3.68
N MET A 4 17.84 -0.32 3.21
CA MET A 4 17.58 -0.09 1.78
C MET A 4 18.18 1.23 1.34
N THR A 5 18.76 1.27 0.14
CA THR A 5 19.27 2.53 -0.42
C THR A 5 18.12 3.41 -0.92
N ILE A 6 18.33 4.72 -0.99
CA ILE A 6 17.37 5.64 -1.61
C ILE A 6 17.17 5.29 -3.09
N GLU A 7 18.22 4.84 -3.77
CA GLU A 7 18.13 4.36 -5.16
C GLU A 7 17.13 3.19 -5.30
N ASP A 8 17.24 2.17 -4.43
CA ASP A 8 16.30 1.04 -4.43
C ASP A 8 14.88 1.44 -4.05
N LEU A 9 14.74 2.39 -3.12
CA LEU A 9 13.43 2.94 -2.73
C LEU A 9 12.72 3.57 -3.94
N LEU A 10 13.45 4.35 -4.74
CA LEU A 10 12.88 5.09 -5.86
C LEU A 10 12.65 4.24 -7.10
N LYS A 11 13.43 3.20 -7.29
CA LYS A 11 13.37 2.35 -8.50
C LYS A 11 11.93 1.91 -8.81
N GLY A 12 11.39 2.44 -9.93
CA GLY A 12 10.03 2.19 -10.38
C GLY A 12 8.93 2.85 -9.53
N SER A 13 9.30 3.81 -8.66
CA SER A 13 8.36 4.45 -7.74
C SER A 13 8.23 5.98 -7.95
N GLU A 14 8.94 6.53 -8.91
CA GLU A 14 9.00 7.98 -9.16
C GLU A 14 7.62 8.58 -9.44
N GLN A 15 6.82 7.92 -10.28
CA GLN A 15 5.45 8.35 -10.56
C GLN A 15 4.53 8.25 -9.34
N ARG A 16 4.69 7.20 -8.52
CA ARG A 16 3.90 7.02 -7.29
C ARG A 16 4.16 8.14 -6.29
N LEU A 17 5.36 8.70 -6.28
CA LEU A 17 5.76 9.81 -5.40
C LEU A 17 5.57 11.19 -6.06
N GLY A 18 5.14 11.24 -7.32
CA GLY A 18 4.97 12.49 -8.06
C GLY A 18 6.26 13.28 -8.21
N LEU A 19 7.39 12.59 -8.37
CA LEU A 19 8.70 13.22 -8.49
C LEU A 19 8.89 13.82 -9.87
N ASN A 20 9.34 15.06 -9.93
CA ASN A 20 9.60 15.80 -11.17
C ASN A 20 10.99 16.43 -11.22
N HIS A 21 11.71 16.50 -10.11
CA HIS A 21 13.06 17.00 -10.06
C HIS A 21 13.89 16.33 -8.96
N MET A 22 15.20 16.16 -9.21
CA MET A 22 16.14 15.56 -8.28
C MET A 22 17.48 16.28 -8.32
N SER A 23 18.15 16.37 -7.17
CA SER A 23 19.56 16.79 -7.06
C SER A 23 20.30 15.90 -6.07
N GLY A 24 21.63 15.99 -6.03
CA GLY A 24 22.45 15.19 -5.11
C GLY A 24 22.50 13.71 -5.47
N SER A 25 22.47 13.35 -6.75
CA SER A 25 22.44 11.96 -7.24
C SER A 25 23.57 11.08 -6.69
N SER A 26 24.71 11.66 -6.35
CA SER A 26 25.82 10.95 -5.69
C SER A 26 25.49 10.44 -4.28
N GLY A 27 24.40 10.90 -3.68
CA GLY A 27 23.88 10.47 -2.37
C GLY A 27 22.86 9.34 -2.41
N LEU A 28 22.45 8.86 -3.57
CA LEU A 28 21.39 7.84 -3.72
C LEU A 28 21.72 6.50 -3.05
N LYS A 29 22.98 6.20 -2.80
CA LYS A 29 23.44 5.01 -2.08
C LYS A 29 23.30 5.12 -0.55
N LYS A 30 22.87 6.27 -0.01
CA LYS A 30 22.57 6.39 1.42
C LYS A 30 21.42 5.46 1.79
N GLN A 31 21.51 4.89 2.98
CA GLN A 31 20.57 3.88 3.45
C GLN A 31 19.53 4.45 4.40
N THR A 32 18.30 4.00 4.24
CA THR A 32 17.23 4.11 5.23
C THR A 32 16.90 2.73 5.77
N TYR A 33 16.58 2.65 7.05
CA TYR A 33 16.21 1.42 7.75
C TYR A 33 14.96 1.61 8.62
N GLN A 34 14.32 2.76 8.48
CA GLN A 34 13.11 3.09 9.24
C GLN A 34 11.95 3.36 8.30
N VAL A 35 10.77 2.89 8.70
CA VAL A 35 9.51 3.16 8.01
C VAL A 35 8.94 4.54 8.39
N GLN A 36 9.63 5.25 9.26
CA GLN A 36 9.24 6.58 9.72
C GLN A 36 9.68 7.65 8.73
N VAL A 37 8.87 8.69 8.64
CA VAL A 37 9.14 9.90 7.89
C VAL A 37 8.99 11.07 8.86
N GLN A 38 9.88 12.04 8.78
CA GLN A 38 9.87 13.20 9.66
C GLN A 38 9.59 14.48 8.87
N PHE A 39 8.76 15.37 9.44
CA PHE A 39 8.54 16.69 8.89
C PHE A 39 9.51 17.70 9.50
N LEU A 40 9.95 18.63 8.69
CA LEU A 40 10.63 19.81 9.17
C LEU A 40 9.61 20.94 9.36
N GLU A 41 9.41 21.32 10.61
CA GLU A 41 8.51 22.41 10.99
C GLU A 41 9.23 23.76 11.07
N ASN A 42 8.46 24.84 11.19
CA ASN A 42 8.99 26.22 11.14
C ASN A 42 9.85 26.61 12.33
N ASP A 43 9.60 26.01 13.50
CA ASP A 43 10.28 26.40 14.76
C ASP A 43 11.63 25.70 14.95
N PHE A 44 12.07 24.89 13.97
CA PHE A 44 13.36 24.17 13.99
C PHE A 44 13.60 23.28 15.21
N SER A 45 12.56 22.95 15.94
CA SER A 45 12.61 22.31 17.25
C SER A 45 12.78 20.80 17.23
N PRO A 46 12.29 19.99 16.29
CA PRO A 46 12.46 18.56 16.38
C PRO A 46 13.91 18.12 16.16
N GLU A 47 14.38 17.23 16.98
CA GLU A 47 15.63 16.52 16.77
C GLU A 47 15.48 15.64 15.53
N LEU A 48 16.35 15.85 14.53
CA LEU A 48 16.32 15.06 13.31
C LEU A 48 16.93 13.70 13.54
N LEU A 49 16.15 12.65 13.34
CA LEU A 49 16.55 11.27 13.60
C LEU A 49 17.42 10.73 12.46
N PRO A 50 18.57 10.10 12.76
CA PRO A 50 19.41 9.49 11.73
C PRO A 50 18.68 8.38 10.97
N GLY A 51 18.91 8.30 9.65
CA GLY A 51 18.33 7.25 8.81
C GLY A 51 16.83 7.42 8.50
N VAL A 52 16.19 8.50 8.96
CA VAL A 52 14.79 8.84 8.67
C VAL A 52 14.72 9.75 7.45
N ILE A 53 13.76 9.51 6.55
CA ILE A 53 13.50 10.38 5.41
C ILE A 53 12.84 11.67 5.89
N LEU A 54 13.33 12.80 5.41
CA LEU A 54 12.82 14.12 5.77
C LEU A 54 11.87 14.65 4.69
N ILE A 55 10.70 15.14 5.09
CA ILE A 55 9.80 15.93 4.24
C ILE A 55 9.88 17.40 4.66
N ILE A 56 10.06 18.27 3.69
CA ILE A 56 10.01 19.72 3.86
C ILE A 56 8.79 20.24 3.09
N PRO A 57 7.76 20.74 3.79
CA PRO A 57 6.61 21.37 3.16
C PRO A 57 7.00 22.60 2.32
N SER A 58 6.31 22.82 1.21
CA SER A 58 6.55 24.00 0.35
C SER A 58 6.37 25.33 1.10
N SER A 59 5.45 25.37 2.06
CA SER A 59 5.25 26.51 2.96
C SER A 59 6.50 26.84 3.77
N VAL A 60 7.17 25.83 4.31
CA VAL A 60 8.42 25.96 5.06
C VAL A 60 9.56 26.38 4.13
N CYS A 61 9.66 25.75 2.97
CA CYS A 61 10.67 26.06 1.97
C CYS A 61 10.57 27.52 1.48
N SER A 62 9.35 28.02 1.25
CA SER A 62 9.09 29.40 0.85
C SER A 62 9.49 30.42 1.93
N GLN A 63 9.31 30.08 3.20
CA GLN A 63 9.77 30.94 4.30
C GLN A 63 11.30 31.04 4.34
N TRP A 64 12.02 29.96 4.03
CA TRP A 64 13.47 29.95 4.04
C TRP A 64 14.12 30.88 3.01
N THR A 65 13.42 31.19 1.92
CA THR A 65 13.89 32.20 0.95
C THR A 65 13.93 33.60 1.57
N ASN A 66 13.08 33.86 2.57
CA ASN A 66 12.90 35.20 3.18
C ASN A 66 13.62 35.36 4.53
N ILE A 67 14.15 34.29 5.13
CA ILE A 67 14.88 34.37 6.42
C ILE A 67 16.31 34.85 6.21
N HIS A 68 16.87 35.42 7.30
CA HIS A 68 18.25 35.90 7.29
C HIS A 68 19.24 34.75 7.00
N GLU A 69 20.29 35.01 6.22
CA GLU A 69 21.25 33.99 5.78
C GLU A 69 21.88 33.20 6.93
N LYS A 70 22.15 33.84 8.08
CA LYS A 70 22.69 33.19 9.28
C LYS A 70 21.75 32.07 9.79
N SER A 71 20.45 32.38 9.91
CA SER A 71 19.45 31.39 10.37
C SER A 71 19.31 30.23 9.38
N ARG A 72 19.28 30.55 8.08
CA ARG A 72 19.28 29.51 7.03
C ARG A 72 20.49 28.57 7.12
N LYS A 73 21.70 29.12 7.33
CA LYS A 73 22.90 28.31 7.53
C LYS A 73 22.82 27.34 8.72
N VAL A 74 22.17 27.74 9.83
CA VAL A 74 21.97 26.88 10.99
C VAL A 74 21.09 25.69 10.63
N ILE A 75 19.98 25.89 9.94
CA ILE A 75 19.07 24.84 9.50
C ILE A 75 19.78 23.85 8.59
N LEU A 76 20.44 24.39 7.56
CA LEU A 76 21.17 23.58 6.60
C LEU A 76 22.26 22.73 7.26
N LYS A 77 22.98 23.32 8.23
CA LYS A 77 23.98 22.60 9.03
C LYS A 77 23.35 21.47 9.84
N LYS A 78 22.15 21.66 10.40
CA LYS A 78 21.41 20.62 11.14
C LYS A 78 21.03 19.47 10.21
N ILE A 79 20.51 19.73 9.01
CA ILE A 79 20.21 18.70 8.01
C ILE A 79 21.45 17.88 7.66
N ILE A 80 22.60 18.55 7.44
CA ILE A 80 23.85 17.88 7.09
C ILE A 80 24.33 16.96 8.21
N SER A 81 24.28 17.45 9.47
CA SER A 81 24.81 16.71 10.63
C SER A 81 23.93 15.51 11.04
N SER A 82 22.67 15.48 10.65
CA SER A 82 21.69 14.48 11.12
C SER A 82 21.68 13.18 10.32
N GLN A 83 22.61 12.98 9.40
CA GLN A 83 22.74 11.74 8.61
C GLN A 83 21.45 11.31 7.91
N ILE A 84 20.69 12.29 7.40
CA ILE A 84 19.45 12.05 6.68
C ILE A 84 19.75 11.36 5.35
N PRO A 85 19.07 10.24 5.00
CA PRO A 85 19.32 9.53 3.77
C PRO A 85 18.78 10.24 2.53
N GLY A 86 17.68 10.99 2.66
CA GLY A 86 17.08 11.75 1.57
C GLY A 86 16.06 12.77 2.07
N VAL A 87 15.85 13.83 1.27
CA VAL A 87 14.94 14.93 1.56
C VAL A 87 13.92 15.08 0.45
N PHE A 88 12.65 15.19 0.78
CA PHE A 88 11.55 15.38 -0.16
C PHE A 88 10.88 16.72 0.08
N LEU A 89 10.78 17.53 -0.95
CA LEU A 89 10.04 18.80 -0.95
C LEU A 89 8.62 18.53 -1.43
N SER A 90 7.62 18.70 -0.57
CA SER A 90 6.22 18.51 -0.94
C SER A 90 5.61 19.76 -1.56
N GLY A 91 4.65 19.60 -2.47
CA GLY A 91 3.96 20.68 -3.14
C GLY A 91 4.89 21.58 -4.00
N SER A 92 6.03 21.06 -4.44
CA SER A 92 7.05 21.80 -5.18
C SER A 92 7.34 21.18 -6.54
N GLN A 93 7.53 22.02 -7.55
CA GLN A 93 7.94 21.60 -8.88
C GLN A 93 9.47 21.65 -9.07
N HIS A 94 10.16 22.41 -8.23
CA HIS A 94 11.60 22.65 -8.35
C HIS A 94 12.27 22.62 -6.98
N ILE A 95 13.57 22.31 -7.00
CA ILE A 95 14.44 22.43 -5.83
C ILE A 95 15.04 23.84 -5.86
N PRO A 96 14.86 24.68 -4.82
CA PRO A 96 15.48 26.00 -4.75
C PRO A 96 17.01 25.93 -4.82
N ASP A 97 17.64 26.91 -5.46
CA ASP A 97 19.09 26.92 -5.74
C ASP A 97 19.96 26.68 -4.49
N PHE A 98 19.59 27.29 -3.37
CA PHE A 98 20.34 27.11 -2.12
C PHE A 98 20.30 25.68 -1.57
N LEU A 99 19.18 24.95 -1.80
CA LEU A 99 19.06 23.54 -1.47
C LEU A 99 19.76 22.67 -2.51
N TYR A 100 19.71 23.06 -3.78
CA TYR A 100 20.42 22.38 -4.85
C TYR A 100 21.94 22.37 -4.58
N HIS A 101 22.54 23.52 -4.29
CA HIS A 101 23.96 23.61 -3.95
C HIS A 101 24.32 22.81 -2.69
N LEU A 102 23.49 22.84 -1.67
CA LEU A 102 23.68 22.05 -0.46
C LEU A 102 23.66 20.56 -0.76
N SER A 103 22.72 20.12 -1.57
CA SER A 103 22.50 18.73 -1.97
C SER A 103 23.75 18.17 -2.66
N GLU A 104 24.28 18.88 -3.66
CA GLU A 104 25.45 18.46 -4.42
C GLU A 104 26.73 18.43 -3.57
N GLN A 105 26.95 19.49 -2.75
CA GLN A 105 28.15 19.59 -1.90
C GLN A 105 28.19 18.50 -0.80
N ASN A 106 27.05 18.11 -0.27
CA ASN A 106 26.97 17.19 0.88
C ASN A 106 26.48 15.78 0.50
N ARG A 107 26.27 15.53 -0.78
CA ARG A 107 25.78 14.25 -1.31
C ARG A 107 24.51 13.81 -0.58
N ILE A 108 23.56 14.71 -0.38
CA ILE A 108 22.25 14.42 0.17
C ILE A 108 21.25 14.51 -0.97
N PRO A 109 20.55 13.43 -1.35
CA PRO A 109 19.59 13.49 -2.44
C PRO A 109 18.34 14.28 -2.00
N PHE A 110 17.96 15.26 -2.81
CA PHE A 110 16.75 16.05 -2.69
C PHE A 110 15.82 15.75 -3.86
N PHE A 111 14.52 15.66 -3.57
CA PHE A 111 13.48 15.36 -4.54
C PHE A 111 12.37 16.38 -4.44
N ALA A 112 11.90 16.91 -5.56
CA ALA A 112 10.70 17.74 -5.61
C ALA A 112 9.51 16.88 -6.01
N SER A 113 8.44 16.92 -5.22
CA SER A 113 7.18 16.22 -5.46
C SER A 113 6.04 17.21 -5.64
N ILE A 114 5.16 16.94 -6.60
CA ILE A 114 3.94 17.73 -6.83
C ILE A 114 2.86 17.49 -5.75
N TYR A 115 2.99 16.46 -4.95
CA TYR A 115 2.02 16.11 -3.91
C TYR A 115 2.21 16.98 -2.66
N ASP A 116 1.09 17.28 -1.98
CA ASP A 116 1.13 17.88 -0.66
C ASP A 116 1.83 16.96 0.36
N GLU A 117 2.12 17.49 1.54
CA GLU A 117 2.88 16.79 2.58
C GLU A 117 2.19 15.52 3.07
N PHE A 118 0.86 15.52 3.21
CA PHE A 118 0.12 14.38 3.74
C PHE A 118 0.06 13.21 2.75
N LEU A 119 -0.20 13.51 1.47
CA LEU A 119 -0.22 12.51 0.43
C LEU A 119 1.19 11.94 0.18
N LEU A 120 2.21 12.79 0.16
CA LEU A 120 3.60 12.37 0.00
C LEU A 120 4.06 11.50 1.17
N GLU A 121 3.74 11.89 2.41
CA GLU A 121 4.02 11.08 3.61
C GLU A 121 3.38 9.71 3.53
N SER A 122 2.08 9.66 3.21
CA SER A 122 1.34 8.42 3.10
C SER A 122 1.96 7.48 2.06
N ARG A 123 2.34 8.01 0.89
CA ARG A 123 2.96 7.24 -0.18
C ARG A 123 4.37 6.76 0.15
N LEU A 124 5.19 7.62 0.79
CA LEU A 124 6.53 7.24 1.26
C LEU A 124 6.46 6.15 2.33
N LYS A 125 5.58 6.30 3.32
CA LYS A 125 5.38 5.25 4.34
C LYS A 125 4.90 3.94 3.72
N GLY A 126 4.00 4.00 2.74
CA GLY A 126 3.56 2.81 1.99
C GLY A 126 4.72 2.11 1.28
N LEU A 127 5.55 2.85 0.55
CA LEU A 127 6.73 2.31 -0.13
C LEU A 127 7.79 1.75 0.83
N LEU A 128 8.04 2.43 1.93
CA LEU A 128 8.99 1.96 2.94
C LEU A 128 8.51 0.64 3.58
N ARG A 129 7.21 0.52 3.89
CA ARG A 129 6.64 -0.74 4.38
C ARG A 129 6.73 -1.85 3.35
N GLU A 130 6.36 -1.56 2.10
CA GLU A 130 6.43 -2.52 1.00
C GLU A 130 7.86 -3.05 0.81
N LYS A 131 8.85 -2.16 0.75
CA LYS A 131 10.23 -2.51 0.39
C LYS A 131 11.10 -2.95 1.56
N ILE A 132 10.90 -2.41 2.77
CA ILE A 132 11.66 -2.79 3.98
C ILE A 132 11.00 -3.96 4.69
N ASN A 133 9.70 -3.88 4.96
CA ASN A 133 8.98 -4.89 5.73
C ASN A 133 8.35 -5.96 4.84
N GLN A 134 8.37 -5.79 3.52
CA GLN A 134 7.68 -6.66 2.56
C GLN A 134 6.18 -6.79 2.88
N ILE A 135 5.56 -5.67 3.24
CA ILE A 135 4.13 -5.57 3.58
C ILE A 135 3.47 -4.55 2.66
N ILE A 136 2.36 -4.94 2.05
CA ILE A 136 1.47 -4.03 1.33
C ILE A 136 0.06 -4.10 1.91
N PHE A 137 -0.74 -3.08 1.61
CA PHE A 137 -2.16 -3.05 1.95
C PHE A 137 -2.99 -3.04 0.68
N MET A 138 -4.01 -3.89 0.65
CA MET A 138 -4.99 -3.94 -0.45
C MET A 138 -6.39 -3.79 0.12
N HIS A 139 -7.24 -3.03 -0.59
CA HIS A 139 -8.64 -2.93 -0.23
C HIS A 139 -9.44 -4.10 -0.81
N GLY A 140 -10.23 -4.78 0.02
CA GLY A 140 -11.02 -5.91 -0.41
C GLY A 140 -11.57 -6.73 0.74
N VAL A 141 -12.12 -7.90 0.40
CA VAL A 141 -12.58 -8.91 1.36
C VAL A 141 -11.74 -10.16 1.21
N LEU A 142 -11.28 -10.72 2.31
CA LEU A 142 -10.45 -11.91 2.35
C LEU A 142 -11.21 -13.08 2.97
N LEU A 143 -11.36 -14.15 2.21
CA LEU A 143 -11.93 -15.42 2.66
C LEU A 143 -10.90 -16.54 2.53
N ASN A 144 -11.04 -17.58 3.37
CA ASN A 144 -10.41 -18.84 3.10
C ASN A 144 -11.48 -19.83 2.58
N MET A 145 -11.37 -20.18 1.31
CA MET A 145 -12.28 -21.08 0.60
C MET A 145 -11.53 -22.36 0.21
N PHE A 146 -12.07 -23.50 0.59
CA PHE A 146 -11.43 -24.79 0.31
C PHE A 146 -9.98 -24.90 0.80
N GLY A 147 -9.66 -24.25 1.93
CA GLY A 147 -8.31 -24.20 2.47
C GLY A 147 -7.38 -23.16 1.82
N ARG A 148 -7.85 -22.37 0.88
CA ARG A 148 -7.07 -21.38 0.11
C ARG A 148 -7.54 -19.96 0.38
N GLY A 149 -6.61 -19.03 0.57
CA GLY A 149 -6.93 -17.60 0.72
C GLY A 149 -7.31 -16.97 -0.62
N ILE A 150 -8.49 -16.37 -0.66
CA ILE A 150 -9.05 -15.69 -1.83
C ILE A 150 -9.31 -14.24 -1.47
N LEU A 151 -8.64 -13.30 -2.16
CA LEU A 151 -8.85 -11.87 -2.02
C LEU A 151 -9.85 -11.40 -3.08
N MET A 152 -10.97 -10.84 -2.64
CA MET A 152 -11.97 -10.23 -3.50
C MET A 152 -11.79 -8.72 -3.53
N LYS A 153 -11.50 -8.14 -4.71
CA LYS A 153 -11.30 -6.72 -4.96
C LYS A 153 -12.42 -6.13 -5.82
N GLY A 154 -12.42 -4.81 -5.98
CA GLY A 154 -13.35 -4.05 -6.83
C GLY A 154 -13.84 -2.79 -6.13
N ASP A 155 -14.60 -1.97 -6.83
CA ASP A 155 -15.05 -0.67 -6.36
C ASP A 155 -15.91 -0.74 -5.09
N SER A 156 -15.90 0.36 -4.33
CA SER A 156 -16.74 0.46 -3.13
C SER A 156 -18.20 0.37 -3.51
N GLY A 157 -18.93 -0.51 -2.82
CA GLY A 157 -20.38 -0.67 -3.05
C GLY A 157 -20.78 -1.70 -4.08
N ILE A 158 -19.84 -2.33 -4.77
CA ILE A 158 -20.12 -3.33 -5.81
C ILE A 158 -20.67 -4.67 -5.27
N GLY A 159 -20.70 -4.85 -3.95
CA GLY A 159 -21.29 -6.04 -3.33
C GLY A 159 -20.33 -7.08 -2.76
N LYS A 160 -19.02 -6.78 -2.69
CA LYS A 160 -17.98 -7.72 -2.18
C LYS A 160 -18.31 -8.31 -0.82
N THR A 161 -18.53 -7.44 0.19
CA THR A 161 -18.83 -7.86 1.56
C THR A 161 -20.12 -8.68 1.63
N THR A 162 -21.15 -8.29 0.88
CA THR A 162 -22.43 -9.03 0.83
C THR A 162 -22.24 -10.45 0.29
N LEU A 163 -21.48 -10.61 -0.81
CA LEU A 163 -21.21 -11.94 -1.36
C LEU A 163 -20.31 -12.76 -0.42
N ALA A 164 -19.30 -12.14 0.15
CA ALA A 164 -18.41 -12.81 1.10
C ALA A 164 -19.16 -13.33 2.34
N MET A 165 -20.12 -12.56 2.87
CA MET A 165 -20.98 -13.01 3.96
C MET A 165 -21.84 -14.22 3.58
N LYS A 166 -22.39 -14.25 2.37
CA LYS A 166 -23.16 -15.40 1.89
C LYS A 166 -22.27 -16.65 1.72
N LEU A 167 -21.05 -16.47 1.23
CA LEU A 167 -20.07 -17.55 1.13
C LEU A 167 -19.66 -18.06 2.52
N ALA A 168 -19.48 -17.19 3.50
CA ALA A 168 -19.22 -17.58 4.87
C ALA A 168 -20.40 -18.36 5.48
N GLN A 169 -21.66 -17.96 5.21
CA GLN A 169 -22.84 -18.72 5.62
C GLN A 169 -22.92 -20.12 5.00
N ARG A 170 -22.23 -20.35 3.88
CA ARG A 170 -22.11 -21.65 3.20
C ARG A 170 -20.94 -22.50 3.71
N GLY A 171 -20.22 -22.03 4.73
CA GLY A 171 -19.14 -22.76 5.39
C GLY A 171 -17.71 -22.37 4.97
N HIS A 172 -17.56 -21.27 4.23
CA HIS A 172 -16.24 -20.70 3.99
C HIS A 172 -15.79 -19.82 5.15
N VAL A 173 -14.49 -19.76 5.39
CA VAL A 173 -13.93 -19.10 6.57
C VAL A 173 -13.65 -17.63 6.26
N TRP A 174 -14.20 -16.76 7.08
CA TRP A 174 -13.93 -15.32 7.02
C TRP A 174 -12.55 -14.99 7.59
N VAL A 175 -11.81 -14.12 6.93
CA VAL A 175 -10.50 -13.64 7.41
C VAL A 175 -10.56 -12.16 7.71
N ALA A 176 -10.94 -11.31 6.72
CA ALA A 176 -10.99 -9.86 6.93
C ALA A 176 -11.83 -9.13 5.87
N ASP A 177 -12.21 -7.88 6.20
CA ASP A 177 -12.87 -6.93 5.32
C ASP A 177 -12.15 -5.59 5.36
N ASP A 178 -12.23 -4.83 4.27
CA ASP A 178 -11.75 -3.48 4.05
C ASP A 178 -10.23 -3.39 3.85
N ALA A 179 -9.42 -3.37 4.88
CA ALA A 179 -7.97 -3.23 4.80
C ALA A 179 -7.27 -4.58 5.01
N ILE A 180 -6.81 -5.17 3.92
CA ILE A 180 -6.08 -6.44 3.92
C ILE A 180 -4.59 -6.16 3.89
N GLU A 181 -3.90 -6.59 4.93
CA GLU A 181 -2.43 -6.57 5.03
C GLU A 181 -1.88 -7.85 4.40
N ILE A 182 -0.99 -7.70 3.43
CA ILE A 182 -0.32 -8.80 2.74
C ILE A 182 1.18 -8.70 3.02
N GLU A 183 1.72 -9.72 3.65
CA GLU A 183 3.12 -9.86 4.02
C GLU A 183 3.79 -10.96 3.21
N LYS A 184 4.94 -10.66 2.59
CA LYS A 184 5.78 -11.66 1.94
C LYS A 184 6.78 -12.20 2.96
N LYS A 185 6.53 -13.40 3.50
CA LYS A 185 7.41 -14.04 4.49
C LYS A 185 8.55 -14.84 3.84
N ASP A 186 8.35 -15.29 2.60
CA ASP A 186 9.35 -16.02 1.82
C ASP A 186 9.23 -15.71 0.32
N SER A 187 10.06 -16.35 -0.51
CA SER A 187 10.11 -16.10 -1.95
C SER A 187 8.83 -16.49 -2.71
N HIS A 188 7.95 -17.31 -2.14
CA HIS A 188 6.84 -17.96 -2.85
C HIS A 188 5.47 -17.71 -2.22
N HIS A 189 5.41 -17.34 -0.93
CA HIS A 189 4.16 -17.23 -0.20
C HIS A 189 3.88 -15.81 0.28
N LEU A 190 2.65 -15.42 0.06
CA LEU A 190 2.06 -14.19 0.57
C LEU A 190 1.07 -14.56 1.68
N TYR A 191 1.27 -14.01 2.85
CA TYR A 191 0.36 -14.17 3.98
C TYR A 191 -0.55 -12.95 4.05
N ALA A 192 -1.85 -13.19 4.11
CA ALA A 192 -2.84 -12.14 4.10
C ALA A 192 -3.70 -12.20 5.36
N ARG A 193 -3.93 -11.02 5.98
CA ARG A 193 -4.72 -10.86 7.20
C ARG A 193 -5.43 -9.50 7.22
N GLY A 194 -6.36 -9.33 8.12
CA GLY A 194 -6.95 -8.02 8.39
C GLY A 194 -5.95 -7.10 9.09
N HIS A 195 -6.01 -5.80 8.78
CA HIS A 195 -5.24 -4.80 9.51
C HIS A 195 -5.65 -4.77 10.99
N ASP A 196 -4.71 -4.66 11.92
CA ASP A 196 -4.93 -4.77 13.37
C ASP A 196 -6.09 -3.93 13.93
N ARG A 197 -6.36 -2.77 13.35
CA ARG A 197 -7.45 -1.88 13.78
C ARG A 197 -8.84 -2.29 13.27
N SER A 198 -8.92 -3.05 12.18
CA SER A 198 -10.17 -3.38 11.50
C SER A 198 -10.44 -4.88 11.36
N ARG A 199 -9.48 -5.76 11.69
CA ARG A 199 -9.58 -7.21 11.46
C ARG A 199 -10.79 -7.89 12.12
N HIS A 200 -11.36 -7.28 13.16
CA HIS A 200 -12.53 -7.80 13.87
C HIS A 200 -13.82 -7.07 13.51
N LEU A 201 -13.77 -6.19 12.51
CA LEU A 201 -14.90 -5.38 12.08
C LEU A 201 -15.36 -5.77 10.68
N VAL A 202 -16.64 -5.69 10.44
CA VAL A 202 -17.26 -5.81 9.12
C VAL A 202 -18.22 -4.63 8.92
N ASP A 203 -18.09 -3.95 7.78
CA ASP A 203 -18.99 -2.86 7.42
C ASP A 203 -20.19 -3.40 6.65
N MET A 204 -21.33 -3.45 7.33
CA MET A 204 -22.60 -3.77 6.72
C MET A 204 -23.34 -2.48 6.38
N LYS A 205 -23.13 -1.94 5.18
CA LYS A 205 -23.62 -0.63 4.70
C LYS A 205 -25.02 -0.20 5.16
N ALA A 206 -25.92 -1.16 5.35
CA ALA A 206 -27.28 -0.89 5.81
C ALA A 206 -27.44 -0.87 7.34
N LEU A 207 -26.51 -1.51 8.07
CA LEU A 207 -26.61 -1.76 9.51
C LEU A 207 -25.43 -1.16 10.31
N GLY A 208 -24.46 -0.57 9.62
CA GLY A 208 -23.25 -0.01 10.24
C GLY A 208 -22.12 -1.04 10.45
N VAL A 209 -21.12 -0.64 11.23
CA VAL A 209 -19.96 -1.46 11.54
C VAL A 209 -20.24 -2.40 12.71
N TRP A 210 -20.00 -3.68 12.52
CA TRP A 210 -20.24 -4.74 13.51
C TRP A 210 -18.98 -5.52 13.80
N GLU A 211 -18.89 -6.06 15.02
CA GLU A 211 -17.84 -7.03 15.30
C GLU A 211 -18.10 -8.33 14.52
N THR A 212 -17.08 -8.85 13.88
CA THR A 212 -17.15 -10.07 13.05
C THR A 212 -17.69 -11.26 13.84
N ARG A 213 -17.36 -11.33 15.14
CA ARG A 213 -17.83 -12.39 16.05
C ARG A 213 -19.33 -12.36 16.33
N CYS A 214 -19.96 -11.20 16.18
CA CYS A 214 -21.41 -11.07 16.34
C CYS A 214 -22.19 -11.54 15.11
N VAL A 215 -21.52 -11.58 13.95
CA VAL A 215 -22.15 -11.87 12.65
C VAL A 215 -21.79 -13.28 12.16
N MET A 216 -20.61 -13.79 12.53
CA MET A 216 -20.08 -15.09 12.10
C MET A 216 -20.04 -16.09 13.28
N LYS A 217 -20.25 -17.37 13.00
CA LYS A 217 -20.09 -18.42 14.01
C LYS A 217 -18.61 -18.62 14.38
N HIS A 218 -18.36 -19.07 15.60
CA HIS A 218 -17.00 -19.14 16.16
C HIS A 218 -16.02 -20.05 15.37
N GLY A 219 -16.48 -20.94 14.51
CA GLY A 219 -15.65 -21.80 13.66
C GLY A 219 -15.35 -21.21 12.28
N ASP A 220 -15.96 -20.08 11.94
CA ASP A 220 -15.93 -19.52 10.59
C ASP A 220 -14.98 -18.31 10.49
N LEU A 221 -14.09 -18.12 11.48
CA LEU A 221 -13.14 -17.03 11.55
C LEU A 221 -11.69 -17.53 11.56
N ARG A 222 -10.83 -16.83 10.85
CA ARG A 222 -9.38 -17.08 10.83
C ARG A 222 -8.63 -15.74 10.84
N ASP A 223 -7.52 -15.68 11.56
CA ASP A 223 -6.72 -14.44 11.68
C ASP A 223 -5.85 -14.17 10.44
N GLU A 224 -5.33 -15.22 9.79
CA GLU A 224 -4.40 -15.12 8.66
C GLU A 224 -4.60 -16.30 7.71
N THR A 225 -4.34 -16.09 6.41
CA THR A 225 -4.31 -17.16 5.40
C THR A 225 -3.22 -16.90 4.37
N ILE A 226 -2.70 -17.96 3.71
CA ILE A 226 -1.87 -17.78 2.53
C ILE A 226 -2.75 -17.32 1.37
N LEU A 227 -2.34 -16.28 0.66
CA LEU A 227 -3.04 -15.76 -0.51
C LEU A 227 -2.76 -16.64 -1.73
N HIS A 228 -3.79 -17.26 -2.28
CA HIS A 228 -3.68 -18.16 -3.43
C HIS A 228 -4.32 -17.60 -4.70
N MET A 229 -5.23 -16.64 -4.57
CA MET A 229 -6.00 -16.12 -5.70
C MET A 229 -6.53 -14.72 -5.42
N VAL A 230 -6.60 -13.92 -6.47
CA VAL A 230 -7.28 -12.62 -6.45
C VAL A 230 -8.44 -12.67 -7.43
N ILE A 231 -9.62 -12.22 -6.98
CA ILE A 231 -10.81 -12.03 -7.81
C ILE A 231 -11.14 -10.55 -7.81
N GLU A 232 -11.21 -9.92 -8.97
CA GLU A 232 -11.61 -8.53 -9.10
C GLU A 232 -12.97 -8.40 -9.76
N TYR A 233 -13.87 -7.70 -9.07
CA TYR A 233 -15.17 -7.31 -9.61
C TYR A 233 -14.98 -6.19 -10.62
N VAL A 234 -15.41 -6.42 -11.85
CA VAL A 234 -15.30 -5.45 -12.94
C VAL A 234 -16.71 -5.08 -13.40
N GLU A 235 -17.04 -3.79 -13.37
CA GLU A 235 -18.32 -3.31 -13.87
C GLU A 235 -18.34 -3.40 -15.40
N GLU A 236 -19.33 -4.12 -15.94
CA GLU A 236 -19.49 -4.31 -17.38
C GLU A 236 -20.94 -4.06 -17.78
N TYR A 237 -21.17 -3.23 -18.78
CA TYR A 237 -22.51 -2.79 -19.17
C TYR A 237 -23.27 -3.81 -20.04
N ASP A 238 -22.56 -4.70 -20.75
CA ASP A 238 -23.09 -5.71 -21.67
C ASP A 238 -22.87 -7.15 -21.17
N VAL A 239 -23.20 -7.42 -19.92
CA VAL A 239 -23.06 -8.78 -19.38
C VAL A 239 -24.22 -9.66 -19.87
N CYS A 240 -23.92 -10.58 -20.78
CA CYS A 240 -24.77 -11.69 -21.08
C CYS A 240 -25.03 -12.50 -19.78
N GLN A 241 -26.21 -13.04 -19.56
CA GLN A 241 -26.68 -13.67 -18.30
C GLN A 241 -25.77 -14.77 -17.69
N CYS A 242 -24.61 -15.04 -18.28
CA CYS A 242 -23.60 -16.00 -17.81
C CYS A 242 -22.33 -15.26 -17.36
N SER A 243 -22.41 -14.45 -16.30
CA SER A 243 -21.21 -13.87 -15.67
C SER A 243 -20.40 -14.97 -15.01
N SER A 244 -19.47 -15.57 -15.77
CA SER A 244 -18.50 -16.52 -15.25
C SER A 244 -17.19 -15.81 -14.90
N LEU A 245 -16.50 -16.31 -13.88
CA LEU A 245 -15.13 -15.88 -13.58
C LEU A 245 -14.26 -16.06 -14.83
N ARG A 246 -13.62 -14.96 -15.26
CA ARG A 246 -12.72 -14.94 -16.41
C ARG A 246 -11.28 -15.02 -15.90
N LYS A 247 -10.60 -16.13 -16.19
CA LYS A 247 -9.18 -16.25 -15.85
C LYS A 247 -8.39 -15.25 -16.70
N LYS A 248 -7.61 -14.42 -16.04
CA LYS A 248 -6.59 -13.55 -16.63
C LYS A 248 -5.19 -14.13 -16.38
N GLU A 249 -4.18 -13.40 -16.83
CA GLU A 249 -2.83 -13.65 -16.39
C GLU A 249 -2.71 -13.47 -14.88
N SER A 250 -1.61 -13.92 -14.29
CA SER A 250 -1.36 -13.70 -12.86
C SER A 250 -1.14 -12.22 -12.58
N CYS A 251 -1.57 -11.72 -11.42
CA CYS A 251 -1.09 -10.44 -10.89
C CYS A 251 0.22 -10.64 -10.13
N ASP A 252 1.13 -9.68 -10.27
CA ASP A 252 2.38 -9.66 -9.51
C ASP A 252 2.16 -8.89 -8.20
N ILE A 253 2.42 -9.54 -7.08
CA ILE A 253 2.35 -8.94 -5.75
C ILE A 253 3.71 -9.16 -5.09
N MET A 254 4.51 -8.11 -4.97
CA MET A 254 5.87 -8.15 -4.39
C MET A 254 6.78 -9.24 -5.01
N GLY A 255 6.66 -9.45 -6.35
CA GLY A 255 7.43 -10.45 -7.09
C GLY A 255 6.91 -11.88 -6.95
N VAL A 256 5.73 -12.08 -6.37
CA VAL A 256 5.02 -13.36 -6.34
C VAL A 256 3.83 -13.29 -7.32
N LYS A 257 3.80 -14.23 -8.27
CA LYS A 257 2.70 -14.32 -9.23
C LYS A 257 1.51 -15.05 -8.61
N VAL A 258 0.40 -14.33 -8.43
CA VAL A 258 -0.85 -14.85 -7.86
C VAL A 258 -1.88 -15.00 -8.99
N PRO A 259 -2.55 -16.15 -9.11
CA PRO A 259 -3.67 -16.34 -10.03
C PRO A 259 -4.71 -15.24 -9.90
N TYR A 260 -5.11 -14.66 -11.04
CA TYR A 260 -6.00 -13.51 -11.08
C TYR A 260 -7.21 -13.78 -11.96
N PHE A 261 -8.38 -13.42 -11.46
CA PHE A 261 -9.66 -13.58 -12.15
C PHE A 261 -10.45 -12.28 -12.12
N GLU A 262 -11.12 -11.99 -13.22
CA GLU A 262 -12.15 -10.95 -13.29
C GLU A 262 -13.53 -11.58 -13.12
N LEU A 263 -14.37 -10.92 -12.36
CA LEU A 263 -15.77 -11.23 -12.20
C LEU A 263 -16.59 -10.07 -12.75
N PRO A 264 -17.10 -10.19 -14.00
CA PRO A 264 -17.96 -9.17 -14.57
C PRO A 264 -19.25 -9.06 -13.79
N VAL A 265 -19.64 -7.83 -13.43
CA VAL A 265 -20.88 -7.53 -12.72
C VAL A 265 -21.61 -6.41 -13.45
N GLN A 266 -22.92 -6.49 -13.56
CA GLN A 266 -23.74 -5.43 -14.13
C GLN A 266 -24.45 -4.69 -12.99
N GLY A 267 -23.98 -3.49 -12.67
CA GLY A 267 -24.51 -2.70 -11.58
C GLY A 267 -24.50 -3.45 -10.25
N ARG A 268 -25.64 -3.52 -9.55
CA ARG A 268 -25.83 -4.33 -8.33
C ARG A 268 -26.24 -5.77 -8.66
N GLY A 269 -25.68 -6.35 -9.75
CA GLY A 269 -26.04 -7.68 -10.22
C GLY A 269 -25.83 -8.77 -9.16
N TYR A 270 -26.76 -9.73 -9.15
CA TYR A 270 -26.66 -10.91 -8.30
C TYR A 270 -25.69 -11.92 -8.92
N ILE A 271 -24.68 -12.30 -8.18
CA ILE A 271 -23.78 -13.39 -8.54
C ILE A 271 -24.15 -14.59 -7.68
N ALA A 272 -24.37 -15.74 -8.32
CA ALA A 272 -24.66 -16.96 -7.59
C ALA A 272 -23.38 -17.43 -6.87
N GLU A 273 -23.45 -17.59 -5.56
CA GLU A 273 -22.37 -18.08 -4.72
C GLU A 273 -21.82 -19.42 -5.22
N SER A 274 -22.73 -20.32 -5.65
CA SER A 274 -22.37 -21.63 -6.22
C SER A 274 -21.51 -21.55 -7.48
N GLN A 275 -21.66 -20.49 -8.28
CA GLN A 275 -20.85 -20.30 -9.50
C GLN A 275 -19.40 -19.95 -9.16
N ILE A 276 -19.21 -19.11 -8.13
CA ILE A 276 -17.87 -18.79 -7.63
C ILE A 276 -17.22 -20.01 -7.01
N GLU A 277 -17.93 -20.71 -6.13
CA GLU A 277 -17.44 -21.96 -5.51
C GLU A 277 -17.02 -22.98 -6.55
N TYR A 278 -17.87 -23.23 -7.55
CA TYR A 278 -17.56 -24.18 -8.62
C TYR A 278 -16.30 -23.78 -9.39
N THR A 279 -16.18 -22.51 -9.78
CA THR A 279 -15.04 -22.03 -10.58
C THR A 279 -13.73 -22.10 -9.77
N ILE A 280 -13.75 -21.70 -8.50
CA ILE A 280 -12.57 -21.79 -7.63
C ILE A 280 -12.20 -23.25 -7.42
N HIS A 281 -13.15 -24.11 -7.10
CA HIS A 281 -12.91 -25.53 -6.90
C HIS A 281 -12.34 -26.21 -8.16
N ALA A 282 -12.91 -25.93 -9.33
CA ALA A 282 -12.44 -26.46 -10.61
C ALA A 282 -11.01 -25.95 -10.97
N PHE A 283 -10.68 -24.72 -10.60
CA PHE A 283 -9.33 -24.19 -10.79
C PHE A 283 -8.30 -24.87 -9.87
N LEU A 284 -8.64 -25.04 -8.60
CA LEU A 284 -7.76 -25.68 -7.61
C LEU A 284 -7.51 -27.15 -7.95
N ALA A 285 -8.54 -27.87 -8.38
CA ALA A 285 -8.41 -29.27 -8.80
C ALA A 285 -7.48 -29.46 -10.01
N LYS A 286 -7.38 -28.48 -10.89
CA LYS A 286 -6.45 -28.52 -12.05
C LYS A 286 -5.00 -28.22 -11.65
N GLY A 287 -4.79 -27.41 -10.61
CA GLY A 287 -3.45 -27.03 -10.12
C GLY A 287 -2.75 -28.15 -9.31
N GLU A 288 -3.49 -29.11 -8.78
CA GLU A 288 -2.94 -30.27 -8.06
C GLU A 288 -2.44 -31.39 -8.99
N GLN A 289 -2.67 -31.27 -10.30
CA GLN A 289 -2.23 -32.26 -11.31
C GLN A 289 -0.99 -31.80 -12.12
N SER A 290 -0.39 -30.66 -11.77
CA SER A 290 0.81 -30.10 -12.40
C SER A 290 1.97 -30.04 -11.43
#